data_c14a79ed122d04ca5be625dcdb931e59
#
_entry.id   c14a79ed122d04ca5be625dcdb931e59
#
_cell.length_a   1.000
_cell.length_b   1.000
_cell.length_c   1.000
_cell.angle_alpha   90.00
_cell.angle_beta   90.00
_cell.angle_gamma   90.00
#
_symmetry.space_group_name_H-M   'P 1'
#
loop_
_entity.id
_entity.type
_entity.pdbx_description
1 polymer ?
#
loop_
_entity_poly.entity_id
_entity_poly.type
_entity_poly.pdbx_seq_one_letter_code
_entity_poly.pdbx_strand_id
1 'polypeptide(L)'
;MVRALLCALAIGGSCLANAAQPIVIKFSHVVAENTPKGQGALLFKKLVEQRLGGRVEVDVYPNSSLFGDGKEMEALLLGDVQMLAPSLAKFEQYTRKVQIFDLPFLFDDIQTVDRFQRSPQGRALLTSMQGKGILGLAYWHNGMKQLSANRPLLEPEDARGLKFRVQASDVLNEQFRQLRAISRKMSFAEVYQGLQTGVVNGTENTWSNYESQKVNEVQKYFTESNHGLVDYMVITNAKFWNGLPADIREELQRIMDEVTVQVNLEAERLNRDARQRILASGASEIHTLSPRQRADWRQAMQPVWQKFRGNVGADLLQAAEASNRPD
;
A
#
# COMPACT_ATOMS: atom_id res chain seq x y z
N MET A 1 59.74 59.31 31.08
CA MET A 1 59.37 57.93 31.40
C MET A 1 57.93 57.73 30.95
N VAL A 2 57.72 57.16 29.74
CA VAL A 2 56.38 56.90 29.20
C VAL A 2 56.26 55.36 29.11
N ARG A 3 55.34 54.78 29.89
CA ARG A 3 55.01 53.35 29.82
C ARG A 3 53.94 53.12 28.76
N ALA A 4 54.30 52.42 27.71
CA ALA A 4 53.35 51.93 26.69
C ALA A 4 52.64 50.70 27.21
N LEU A 5 51.30 50.75 27.21
CA LEU A 5 50.42 49.61 27.59
C LEU A 5 50.03 48.91 26.25
N LEU A 6 50.51 47.69 26.02
CA LEU A 6 50.11 46.82 24.94
C LEU A 6 48.79 46.10 25.36
N CYS A 7 47.66 46.49 24.71
CA CYS A 7 46.43 45.68 24.78
C CYS A 7 46.49 44.58 23.71
N ALA A 8 46.60 43.34 24.14
CA ALA A 8 46.44 42.18 23.26
C ALA A 8 44.95 41.90 23.08
N LEU A 9 44.43 42.16 21.85
CA LEU A 9 43.11 41.76 21.41
C LEU A 9 43.17 40.25 21.13
N ALA A 10 42.55 39.45 21.99
CA ALA A 10 42.23 38.02 21.70
C ALA A 10 41.03 37.97 20.78
N ILE A 11 41.29 37.72 19.49
CA ILE A 11 40.22 37.42 18.52
C ILE A 11 39.77 35.98 18.76
N GLY A 12 38.72 35.82 19.54
CA GLY A 12 38.01 34.56 19.70
C GLY A 12 37.26 34.24 18.39
N GLY A 13 37.85 33.39 17.55
CA GLY A 13 37.21 32.85 16.37
C GLY A 13 36.07 31.95 16.81
N SER A 14 34.85 32.46 16.81
CA SER A 14 33.63 31.66 16.91
C SER A 14 33.53 30.82 15.62
N CYS A 15 33.93 29.52 15.71
CA CYS A 15 33.52 28.52 14.72
C CYS A 15 32.01 28.43 14.74
N LEU A 16 31.35 29.19 13.88
CA LEU A 16 29.96 28.91 13.52
C LEU A 16 29.97 27.51 12.89
N ALA A 17 29.64 26.52 13.68
CA ALA A 17 29.31 25.20 13.15
C ALA A 17 28.14 25.40 12.19
N ASN A 18 28.44 25.32 10.90
CA ASN A 18 27.42 25.34 9.85
C ASN A 18 26.60 24.08 10.07
N ALA A 19 25.48 24.18 10.82
CA ALA A 19 24.55 23.07 10.98
C ALA A 19 24.08 22.72 9.57
N ALA A 20 24.48 21.55 9.07
CA ALA A 20 24.01 21.06 7.80
C ALA A 20 22.47 21.04 7.84
N GLN A 21 21.83 21.53 6.77
CA GLN A 21 20.38 21.49 6.68
C GLN A 21 19.90 20.05 6.78
N PRO A 22 18.81 19.78 7.51
CA PRO A 22 18.28 18.44 7.63
C PRO A 22 17.88 17.89 6.26
N ILE A 23 18.03 16.58 6.10
CA ILE A 23 17.51 15.83 4.95
C ILE A 23 16.01 15.77 5.10
N VAL A 24 15.25 16.34 4.15
CA VAL A 24 13.79 16.30 4.18
C VAL A 24 13.29 15.09 3.39
N ILE A 25 12.50 14.25 4.03
CA ILE A 25 11.81 13.10 3.42
C ILE A 25 10.32 13.45 3.32
N LYS A 26 9.86 13.76 2.12
CA LYS A 26 8.43 13.86 1.83
C LYS A 26 7.87 12.46 1.63
N PHE A 27 6.94 12.05 2.50
CA PHE A 27 6.25 10.77 2.44
C PHE A 27 4.79 11.01 2.06
N SER A 28 4.42 10.72 0.81
CA SER A 28 3.07 10.93 0.29
C SER A 28 2.30 9.62 0.20
N HIS A 29 1.01 9.66 0.51
CA HIS A 29 0.11 8.52 0.33
C HIS A 29 -1.34 8.96 0.09
N VAL A 30 -2.15 8.05 -0.47
CA VAL A 30 -3.50 8.36 -0.98
C VAL A 30 -4.62 8.08 0.02
N VAL A 31 -4.34 7.51 1.18
CA VAL A 31 -5.33 7.10 2.18
C VAL A 31 -5.38 8.06 3.37
N ALA A 32 -6.41 7.94 4.21
CA ALA A 32 -6.53 8.71 5.43
C ALA A 32 -5.51 8.27 6.51
N GLU A 33 -5.20 9.15 7.44
CA GLU A 33 -4.25 8.89 8.53
C GLU A 33 -4.69 7.77 9.48
N ASN A 34 -5.99 7.54 9.64
CA ASN A 34 -6.55 6.49 10.50
C ASN A 34 -6.53 5.08 9.87
N THR A 35 -5.96 4.92 8.69
CA THR A 35 -5.75 3.61 8.06
C THR A 35 -4.40 3.00 8.48
N PRO A 36 -4.18 1.67 8.31
CA PRO A 36 -2.89 1.05 8.65
C PRO A 36 -1.69 1.79 8.05
N LYS A 37 -1.74 2.09 6.75
CA LYS A 37 -0.68 2.84 6.05
C LYS A 37 -0.50 4.26 6.58
N GLY A 38 -1.60 4.97 6.84
CA GLY A 38 -1.55 6.33 7.39
C GLY A 38 -0.87 6.35 8.76
N GLN A 39 -1.25 5.43 9.64
CA GLN A 39 -0.62 5.28 10.96
C GLN A 39 0.85 4.88 10.87
N GLY A 40 1.20 4.00 9.91
CA GLY A 40 2.58 3.63 9.64
C GLY A 40 3.45 4.82 9.22
N ALA A 41 2.95 5.68 8.33
CA ALA A 41 3.67 6.88 7.89
C ALA A 41 3.91 7.86 9.05
N LEU A 42 2.92 8.06 9.93
CA LEU A 42 3.04 8.89 11.13
C LEU A 42 4.01 8.30 12.16
N LEU A 43 3.98 6.97 12.36
CA LEU A 43 4.92 6.29 13.24
C LEU A 43 6.36 6.38 12.71
N PHE A 44 6.55 6.20 11.40
CA PHE A 44 7.85 6.37 10.75
C PHE A 44 8.39 7.80 10.98
N LYS A 45 7.57 8.83 10.71
CA LYS A 45 7.92 10.22 11.02
C LYS A 45 8.38 10.38 12.46
N LYS A 46 7.56 9.94 13.41
CA LYS A 46 7.85 10.06 14.85
C LYS A 46 9.19 9.42 15.23
N LEU A 47 9.45 8.20 14.79
CA LEU A 47 10.69 7.48 15.14
C LEU A 47 11.91 8.08 14.47
N VAL A 48 11.80 8.55 13.22
CA VAL A 48 12.88 9.24 12.52
C VAL A 48 13.25 10.53 13.25
N GLU A 49 12.28 11.36 13.59
CA GLU A 49 12.51 12.62 14.29
C GLU A 49 13.07 12.41 15.71
N GLN A 50 12.69 11.31 16.37
CA GLN A 50 13.23 10.95 17.68
C GLN A 50 14.70 10.48 17.63
N ARG A 51 15.08 9.70 16.60
CA ARG A 51 16.40 9.05 16.53
C ARG A 51 17.40 9.81 15.64
N LEU A 52 16.90 10.55 14.66
CA LEU A 52 17.70 11.32 13.69
C LEU A 52 17.38 12.81 13.72
N GLY A 53 16.70 13.30 14.77
CA GLY A 53 16.29 14.70 14.88
C GLY A 53 17.43 15.69 14.64
N GLY A 54 17.12 16.77 13.88
CA GLY A 54 18.09 17.74 13.41
C GLY A 54 18.93 17.31 12.20
N ARG A 55 18.92 16.02 11.84
CA ARG A 55 19.60 15.48 10.67
C ARG A 55 18.62 15.04 9.57
N VAL A 56 17.45 14.55 9.96
CA VAL A 56 16.37 14.12 9.05
C VAL A 56 15.04 14.63 9.57
N GLU A 57 14.22 15.17 8.67
CA GLU A 57 12.83 15.55 8.88
C GLU A 57 11.93 14.73 7.96
N VAL A 58 10.73 14.36 8.43
CA VAL A 58 9.75 13.62 7.61
C VAL A 58 8.47 14.42 7.52
N ASP A 59 8.07 14.80 6.30
CA ASP A 59 6.79 15.42 6.01
C ASP A 59 5.81 14.39 5.45
N VAL A 60 4.73 14.11 6.18
CA VAL A 60 3.70 13.17 5.75
C VAL A 60 2.56 13.90 5.04
N TYR A 61 2.21 13.44 3.84
CA TYR A 61 1.14 13.98 3.00
C TYR A 61 0.07 12.93 2.74
N PRO A 62 -0.98 12.86 3.59
CA PRO A 62 -2.07 11.89 3.45
C PRO A 62 -3.11 12.35 2.42
N ASN A 63 -4.11 11.47 2.13
CA ASN A 63 -5.30 11.78 1.34
C ASN A 63 -5.01 12.37 -0.05
N SER A 64 -3.94 11.92 -0.70
CA SER A 64 -3.52 12.47 -2.02
C SER A 64 -3.21 13.98 -1.99
N SER A 65 -2.88 14.55 -0.82
CA SER A 65 -2.68 15.99 -0.66
C SER A 65 -1.46 16.54 -1.41
N LEU A 66 -0.46 15.71 -1.68
CA LEU A 66 0.70 16.10 -2.48
C LEU A 66 0.62 15.47 -3.88
N PHE A 67 0.49 14.15 -3.97
CA PHE A 67 0.35 13.41 -5.22
C PHE A 67 -0.74 12.33 -5.09
N GLY A 68 -1.58 12.22 -6.13
CA GLY A 68 -2.59 11.16 -6.22
C GLY A 68 -2.10 9.95 -7.02
N ASP A 69 -2.96 8.92 -7.10
CA ASP A 69 -2.70 7.63 -7.72
C ASP A 69 -2.08 7.66 -9.13
N GLY A 70 -2.40 8.69 -9.91
CA GLY A 70 -1.93 8.77 -11.29
C GLY A 70 -0.56 9.43 -11.46
N LYS A 71 0.00 10.10 -10.42
CA LYS A 71 1.20 10.94 -10.52
C LYS A 71 2.29 10.62 -9.51
N GLU A 72 1.95 9.90 -8.44
CA GLU A 72 2.88 9.66 -7.33
C GLU A 72 4.18 8.95 -7.76
N MET A 73 4.08 7.95 -8.67
CA MET A 73 5.25 7.19 -9.13
C MET A 73 6.19 8.04 -9.99
N GLU A 74 5.63 8.89 -10.85
CA GLU A 74 6.40 9.84 -11.67
C GLU A 74 7.13 10.85 -10.77
N ALA A 75 6.43 11.41 -9.78
CA ALA A 75 7.00 12.35 -8.82
C ALA A 75 8.15 11.73 -8.00
N LEU A 76 8.04 10.43 -7.63
CA LEU A 76 9.14 9.71 -6.97
C LEU A 76 10.37 9.62 -7.87
N LEU A 77 10.19 9.26 -9.13
CA LEU A 77 11.30 9.11 -10.08
C LEU A 77 11.97 10.45 -10.40
N LEU A 78 11.22 11.55 -10.42
CA LEU A 78 11.74 12.90 -10.60
C LEU A 78 12.42 13.44 -9.33
N GLY A 79 12.15 12.87 -8.15
CA GLY A 79 12.70 13.29 -6.87
C GLY A 79 11.87 14.35 -6.15
N ASP A 80 10.66 14.66 -6.64
CA ASP A 80 9.74 15.62 -6.01
C ASP A 80 9.19 15.10 -4.68
N VAL A 81 9.16 13.78 -4.51
CA VAL A 81 8.82 13.05 -3.28
C VAL A 81 9.86 11.96 -3.03
N GLN A 82 10.22 11.71 -1.77
CA GLN A 82 11.28 10.76 -1.42
C GLN A 82 10.77 9.39 -1.07
N MET A 83 9.55 9.29 -0.52
CA MET A 83 8.93 8.03 -0.12
C MET A 83 7.45 7.97 -0.48
N LEU A 84 7.02 6.80 -0.91
CA LEU A 84 5.63 6.45 -1.18
C LEU A 84 5.32 5.08 -0.59
N ALA A 85 4.02 4.77 -0.45
CA ALA A 85 3.55 3.41 -0.16
C ALA A 85 2.35 3.07 -1.07
N PRO A 86 2.57 2.95 -2.41
CA PRO A 86 1.52 2.58 -3.34
C PRO A 86 1.08 1.14 -3.16
N SER A 87 -0.17 0.85 -3.57
CA SER A 87 -0.66 -0.53 -3.66
C SER A 87 0.17 -1.34 -4.65
N LEU A 88 0.38 -2.62 -4.33
CA LEU A 88 1.12 -3.56 -5.18
C LEU A 88 0.53 -3.65 -6.60
N ALA A 89 -0.77 -3.42 -6.76
CA ALA A 89 -1.46 -3.36 -8.04
C ALA A 89 -0.96 -2.27 -9.00
N LYS A 90 -0.18 -1.30 -8.53
CA LYS A 90 0.31 -0.18 -9.35
C LYS A 90 1.67 -0.39 -9.99
N PHE A 91 2.32 -1.52 -9.72
CA PHE A 91 3.69 -1.75 -10.16
C PHE A 91 3.82 -2.49 -11.50
N GLU A 92 2.73 -2.87 -12.18
CA GLU A 92 2.79 -3.69 -13.39
C GLU A 92 3.63 -3.08 -14.53
N GLN A 93 3.73 -1.74 -14.61
CA GLN A 93 4.57 -1.04 -15.60
C GLN A 93 6.07 -1.13 -15.27
N TYR A 94 6.39 -1.35 -14.00
CA TYR A 94 7.77 -1.43 -13.51
C TYR A 94 8.25 -2.87 -13.40
N THR A 95 7.40 -3.77 -12.94
CA THR A 95 7.66 -5.21 -12.92
C THR A 95 6.36 -6.01 -12.96
N ARG A 96 6.24 -6.91 -13.93
CA ARG A 96 5.06 -7.78 -14.06
C ARG A 96 5.01 -8.87 -12.97
N LYS A 97 6.15 -9.16 -12.33
CA LYS A 97 6.23 -10.18 -11.26
C LYS A 97 5.35 -9.83 -10.06
N VAL A 98 5.16 -8.53 -9.76
CA VAL A 98 4.31 -8.06 -8.66
C VAL A 98 2.83 -8.34 -8.90
N GLN A 99 2.42 -8.66 -10.15
CA GLN A 99 1.07 -9.11 -10.46
C GLN A 99 0.64 -10.38 -9.69
N ILE A 100 1.58 -11.12 -9.10
CA ILE A 100 1.28 -12.26 -8.23
C ILE A 100 0.34 -11.88 -7.08
N PHE A 101 0.46 -10.67 -6.52
CA PHE A 101 -0.37 -10.21 -5.42
C PHE A 101 -1.81 -9.85 -5.83
N ASP A 102 -2.06 -9.68 -7.13
CA ASP A 102 -3.40 -9.40 -7.67
C ASP A 102 -4.14 -10.66 -8.11
N LEU A 103 -3.47 -11.83 -8.15
CA LEU A 103 -4.13 -13.08 -8.55
C LEU A 103 -5.22 -13.46 -7.56
N PRO A 104 -6.49 -13.60 -8.01
CA PRO A 104 -7.60 -13.84 -7.11
C PRO A 104 -7.49 -15.20 -6.42
N PHE A 105 -7.77 -15.24 -5.12
CA PHE A 105 -7.73 -16.45 -4.28
C PHE A 105 -6.38 -17.19 -4.27
N LEU A 106 -5.27 -16.51 -4.60
CA LEU A 106 -3.93 -17.12 -4.53
C LEU A 106 -3.53 -17.33 -3.06
N PHE A 107 -3.75 -16.34 -2.23
CA PHE A 107 -3.46 -16.38 -0.79
C PHE A 107 -4.75 -16.64 -0.01
N ASP A 108 -4.71 -17.57 0.93
CA ASP A 108 -5.89 -17.94 1.72
C ASP A 108 -6.24 -16.89 2.79
N ASP A 109 -5.20 -16.25 3.36
CA ASP A 109 -5.30 -15.22 4.39
C ASP A 109 -4.07 -14.30 4.40
N ILE A 110 -4.07 -13.32 5.30
CA ILE A 110 -2.99 -12.35 5.41
C ILE A 110 -1.70 -12.97 5.98
N GLN A 111 -1.80 -14.01 6.80
CA GLN A 111 -0.66 -14.74 7.35
C GLN A 111 0.09 -15.47 6.23
N THR A 112 -0.63 -16.01 5.27
CA THR A 112 -0.07 -16.61 4.06
C THR A 112 0.70 -15.58 3.22
N VAL A 113 0.12 -14.38 3.06
CA VAL A 113 0.79 -13.26 2.39
C VAL A 113 2.10 -12.91 3.10
N ASP A 114 2.07 -12.79 4.42
CA ASP A 114 3.25 -12.47 5.24
C ASP A 114 4.36 -13.53 5.08
N ARG A 115 4.01 -14.83 5.11
CA ARG A 115 4.96 -15.91 4.86
C ARG A 115 5.60 -15.79 3.48
N PHE A 116 4.80 -15.53 2.44
CA PHE A 116 5.32 -15.33 1.09
C PHE A 116 6.24 -14.13 0.99
N GLN A 117 5.85 -12.98 1.53
CA GLN A 117 6.64 -11.74 1.49
C GLN A 117 7.98 -11.89 2.23
N ARG A 118 8.05 -12.70 3.29
CA ARG A 118 9.28 -13.03 4.01
C ARG A 118 10.14 -14.09 3.33
N SER A 119 9.61 -14.80 2.35
CA SER A 119 10.38 -15.80 1.57
C SER A 119 11.49 -15.13 0.75
N PRO A 120 12.50 -15.87 0.30
CA PRO A 120 13.53 -15.34 -0.60
C PRO A 120 12.92 -14.73 -1.88
N GLN A 121 11.86 -15.35 -2.43
CA GLN A 121 11.18 -14.88 -3.62
C GLN A 121 10.43 -13.57 -3.37
N GLY A 122 9.70 -13.46 -2.25
CA GLY A 122 9.01 -12.24 -1.86
C GLY A 122 9.97 -11.07 -1.62
N ARG A 123 11.08 -11.33 -0.90
CA ARG A 123 12.11 -10.30 -0.66
C ARG A 123 12.79 -9.83 -1.94
N ALA A 124 13.03 -10.73 -2.90
CA ALA A 124 13.63 -10.37 -4.19
C ALA A 124 12.76 -9.38 -5.00
N LEU A 125 11.44 -9.37 -4.77
CA LEU A 125 10.56 -8.41 -5.43
C LEU A 125 10.80 -6.96 -4.99
N LEU A 126 11.24 -6.72 -3.74
CA LEU A 126 11.56 -5.37 -3.24
C LEU A 126 12.63 -4.68 -4.09
N THR A 127 13.62 -5.42 -4.54
CA THR A 127 14.72 -4.89 -5.36
C THR A 127 14.52 -5.05 -6.86
N SER A 128 13.43 -5.70 -7.29
CA SER A 128 13.21 -6.04 -8.71
C SER A 128 13.06 -4.84 -9.65
N MET A 129 12.81 -3.64 -9.09
CA MET A 129 12.63 -2.39 -9.83
C MET A 129 13.80 -1.41 -9.68
N GLN A 130 14.88 -1.81 -9.00
CA GLN A 130 16.02 -0.93 -8.74
C GLN A 130 16.66 -0.39 -10.03
N GLY A 131 16.73 -1.22 -11.08
CA GLY A 131 17.20 -0.79 -12.40
C GLY A 131 16.30 0.27 -13.09
N LYS A 132 15.10 0.49 -12.57
CA LYS A 132 14.17 1.55 -13.01
C LYS A 132 14.11 2.72 -12.03
N GLY A 133 15.05 2.81 -11.11
CA GLY A 133 15.15 3.89 -10.14
C GLY A 133 14.24 3.78 -8.91
N ILE A 134 13.56 2.65 -8.71
CA ILE A 134 12.66 2.40 -7.58
C ILE A 134 13.25 1.32 -6.68
N LEU A 135 13.39 1.60 -5.40
CA LEU A 135 13.81 0.65 -4.39
C LEU A 135 12.66 0.40 -3.39
N GLY A 136 12.26 -0.85 -3.23
CA GLY A 136 11.34 -1.28 -2.18
C GLY A 136 12.07 -1.45 -0.86
N LEU A 137 11.49 -0.90 0.20
CA LEU A 137 12.04 -0.95 1.56
C LEU A 137 11.31 -1.98 2.43
N ALA A 138 10.00 -2.08 2.28
CA ALA A 138 9.16 -2.95 3.10
C ALA A 138 7.81 -3.26 2.42
N TYR A 139 7.12 -4.28 2.95
CA TYR A 139 5.71 -4.54 2.67
C TYR A 139 4.86 -4.15 3.88
N TRP A 140 3.84 -3.35 3.64
CA TRP A 140 2.85 -2.97 4.64
C TRP A 140 1.49 -3.55 4.31
N HIS A 141 0.91 -4.30 5.26
CA HIS A 141 -0.42 -4.86 5.09
C HIS A 141 -1.50 -3.79 5.18
N ASN A 142 -2.52 -3.96 4.35
CA ASN A 142 -3.82 -3.38 4.62
C ASN A 142 -4.82 -4.50 4.96
N GLY A 143 -4.95 -5.52 4.12
CA GLY A 143 -5.79 -6.67 4.44
C GLY A 143 -6.43 -7.34 3.22
N MET A 144 -7.28 -8.33 3.50
CA MET A 144 -8.01 -9.05 2.46
C MET A 144 -9.14 -8.18 1.90
N LYS A 145 -9.35 -8.26 0.58
CA LYS A 145 -10.40 -7.53 -0.15
C LYS A 145 -11.76 -8.20 0.04
N GLN A 146 -12.74 -7.33 0.16
CA GLN A 146 -14.15 -7.67 0.10
C GLN A 146 -14.77 -7.02 -1.13
N LEU A 147 -15.92 -7.52 -1.59
CA LEU A 147 -16.69 -6.91 -2.66
C LEU A 147 -17.78 -6.01 -2.09
N SER A 148 -18.08 -4.89 -2.75
CA SER A 148 -19.30 -4.13 -2.50
C SER A 148 -20.04 -3.89 -3.81
N ALA A 149 -21.38 -3.85 -3.74
CA ALA A 149 -22.23 -3.60 -4.92
C ALA A 149 -23.60 -3.05 -4.54
N ASN A 150 -24.39 -2.70 -5.55
CA ASN A 150 -25.78 -2.26 -5.38
C ASN A 150 -26.77 -3.43 -5.20
N ARG A 151 -26.28 -4.66 -5.21
CA ARG A 151 -27.01 -5.90 -4.92
C ARG A 151 -26.07 -6.91 -4.23
N PRO A 152 -26.63 -7.91 -3.53
CA PRO A 152 -25.80 -8.99 -2.97
C PRO A 152 -25.02 -9.70 -4.09
N LEU A 153 -23.77 -10.09 -3.78
CA LEU A 153 -22.88 -10.86 -4.66
C LEU A 153 -22.59 -12.20 -4.00
N LEU A 154 -23.50 -13.15 -4.08
CA LEU A 154 -23.36 -14.47 -3.46
C LEU A 154 -22.77 -15.49 -4.43
N GLU A 155 -23.17 -15.41 -5.69
CA GLU A 155 -22.66 -16.26 -6.77
C GLU A 155 -21.88 -15.41 -7.80
N PRO A 156 -20.93 -15.97 -8.57
CA PRO A 156 -20.16 -15.23 -9.58
C PRO A 156 -21.05 -14.51 -10.61
N GLU A 157 -22.20 -15.11 -10.96
CA GLU A 157 -23.18 -14.57 -11.90
C GLU A 157 -23.82 -13.26 -11.42
N ASP A 158 -23.88 -13.02 -10.12
CA ASP A 158 -24.43 -11.79 -9.56
C ASP A 158 -23.62 -10.54 -9.95
N ALA A 159 -22.36 -10.71 -10.30
CA ALA A 159 -21.50 -9.63 -10.77
C ALA A 159 -21.78 -9.23 -12.24
N ARG A 160 -22.47 -10.10 -13.00
CA ARG A 160 -22.69 -9.91 -14.44
C ARG A 160 -23.35 -8.57 -14.76
N GLY A 161 -22.72 -7.84 -15.69
CA GLY A 161 -23.22 -6.55 -16.19
C GLY A 161 -23.00 -5.36 -15.25
N LEU A 162 -22.56 -5.58 -14.01
CA LEU A 162 -22.20 -4.51 -13.10
C LEU A 162 -20.88 -3.85 -13.52
N LYS A 163 -20.74 -2.58 -13.16
CA LYS A 163 -19.52 -1.80 -13.36
C LYS A 163 -18.76 -1.72 -12.04
N PHE A 164 -17.56 -2.25 -12.00
CA PHE A 164 -16.71 -2.21 -10.80
C PHE A 164 -15.54 -1.24 -10.96
N ARG A 165 -15.32 -0.45 -9.94
CA ARG A 165 -14.05 0.27 -9.81
C ARG A 165 -12.95 -0.71 -9.48
N VAL A 166 -11.82 -0.60 -10.19
CA VAL A 166 -10.58 -1.34 -9.90
C VAL A 166 -9.39 -0.41 -9.80
N GLN A 167 -8.33 -0.86 -9.15
CA GLN A 167 -7.03 -0.21 -9.20
C GLN A 167 -6.40 -0.38 -10.61
N ALA A 168 -5.28 0.30 -10.85
CA ALA A 168 -4.60 0.27 -12.15
C ALA A 168 -3.83 -1.05 -12.37
N SER A 169 -4.55 -2.16 -12.53
CA SER A 169 -4.00 -3.50 -12.74
C SER A 169 -4.77 -4.23 -13.85
N ASP A 170 -4.03 -4.86 -14.75
CA ASP A 170 -4.61 -5.69 -15.81
C ASP A 170 -5.14 -7.02 -15.27
N VAL A 171 -4.57 -7.54 -14.17
CA VAL A 171 -5.07 -8.72 -13.47
C VAL A 171 -6.46 -8.45 -12.90
N LEU A 172 -6.63 -7.33 -12.19
CA LEU A 172 -7.91 -6.94 -11.63
C LEU A 172 -8.95 -6.64 -12.71
N ASN A 173 -8.54 -6.04 -13.84
CA ASN A 173 -9.40 -5.85 -14.98
C ASN A 173 -9.89 -7.20 -15.54
N GLU A 174 -8.99 -8.16 -15.70
CA GLU A 174 -9.33 -9.50 -16.18
C GLU A 174 -10.24 -10.26 -15.22
N GLN A 175 -10.03 -10.12 -13.90
CA GLN A 175 -10.87 -10.72 -12.86
C GLN A 175 -12.36 -10.39 -13.10
N PHE A 176 -12.70 -9.11 -13.24
CA PHE A 176 -14.08 -8.70 -13.48
C PHE A 176 -14.57 -9.06 -14.88
N ARG A 177 -13.69 -9.11 -15.88
CA ARG A 177 -14.03 -9.60 -17.21
C ARG A 177 -14.47 -11.07 -17.19
N GLN A 178 -13.81 -11.93 -16.41
CA GLN A 178 -14.20 -13.34 -16.24
C GLN A 178 -15.60 -13.48 -15.61
N LEU A 179 -15.97 -12.54 -14.74
CA LEU A 179 -17.30 -12.45 -14.13
C LEU A 179 -18.36 -11.82 -15.08
N ARG A 180 -18.00 -11.53 -16.33
CA ARG A 180 -18.84 -10.79 -17.28
C ARG A 180 -19.30 -9.43 -16.75
N ALA A 181 -18.51 -8.83 -15.87
CA ALA A 181 -18.66 -7.48 -15.36
C ALA A 181 -17.76 -6.51 -16.13
N ILE A 182 -17.98 -5.22 -15.94
CA ILE A 182 -17.22 -4.14 -16.55
C ILE A 182 -16.33 -3.53 -15.49
N SER A 183 -15.03 -3.48 -15.71
CA SER A 183 -14.10 -2.78 -14.82
C SER A 183 -13.81 -1.35 -15.27
N ARG A 184 -13.63 -0.46 -14.31
CA ARG A 184 -13.21 0.93 -14.52
C ARG A 184 -12.00 1.22 -13.64
N LYS A 185 -10.82 1.42 -14.25
CA LYS A 185 -9.64 1.92 -13.54
C LYS A 185 -9.94 3.35 -13.09
N MET A 186 -9.86 3.60 -11.78
CA MET A 186 -10.21 4.87 -11.17
C MET A 186 -9.36 5.10 -9.92
N SER A 187 -8.92 6.34 -9.69
CA SER A 187 -8.13 6.70 -8.51
C SER A 187 -8.91 6.45 -7.21
N PHE A 188 -8.18 6.28 -6.10
CA PHE A 188 -8.82 6.04 -4.79
C PHE A 188 -9.69 7.23 -4.35
N ALA A 189 -9.26 8.45 -4.63
CA ALA A 189 -9.98 9.67 -4.28
C ALA A 189 -11.33 9.81 -5.00
N GLU A 190 -11.52 9.17 -6.17
CA GLU A 190 -12.74 9.27 -6.98
C GLU A 190 -13.79 8.19 -6.64
N VAL A 191 -13.44 7.19 -5.80
CA VAL A 191 -14.29 6.00 -5.58
C VAL A 191 -15.64 6.38 -5.00
N TYR A 192 -15.68 7.17 -3.93
CA TYR A 192 -16.94 7.57 -3.29
C TYR A 192 -17.87 8.27 -4.29
N GLN A 193 -17.35 9.26 -5.01
CA GLN A 193 -18.12 9.99 -6.02
C GLN A 193 -18.60 9.09 -7.17
N GLY A 194 -17.73 8.19 -7.63
CA GLY A 194 -18.05 7.24 -8.70
C GLY A 194 -19.18 6.28 -8.32
N LEU A 195 -19.24 5.84 -7.07
CA LEU A 195 -20.29 5.00 -6.51
C LEU A 195 -21.59 5.82 -6.30
N GLN A 196 -21.47 7.02 -5.73
CA GLN A 196 -22.61 7.90 -5.47
C GLN A 196 -23.36 8.29 -6.75
N THR A 197 -22.62 8.59 -7.81
CA THR A 197 -23.19 9.01 -9.11
C THR A 197 -23.54 7.85 -10.03
N GLY A 198 -23.25 6.59 -9.65
CA GLY A 198 -23.54 5.41 -10.48
C GLY A 198 -22.62 5.24 -11.69
N VAL A 199 -21.49 5.96 -11.76
CA VAL A 199 -20.42 5.71 -12.76
C VAL A 199 -19.91 4.28 -12.61
N VAL A 200 -19.83 3.79 -11.38
CA VAL A 200 -19.61 2.39 -11.02
C VAL A 200 -20.70 1.91 -10.05
N ASN A 201 -20.99 0.60 -10.07
CA ASN A 201 -22.01 -0.03 -9.24
C ASN A 201 -21.41 -0.73 -8.02
N GLY A 202 -20.10 -0.93 -8.02
CA GLY A 202 -19.39 -1.63 -6.96
C GLY A 202 -17.90 -1.37 -7.01
N THR A 203 -17.22 -1.89 -5.99
CA THR A 203 -15.77 -1.85 -5.86
C THR A 203 -15.27 -3.02 -5.02
N GLU A 204 -13.96 -3.23 -5.01
CA GLU A 204 -13.28 -4.16 -4.12
C GLU A 204 -12.29 -3.40 -3.25
N ASN A 205 -12.29 -3.66 -1.95
CA ASN A 205 -11.34 -3.07 -1.01
C ASN A 205 -11.36 -3.80 0.34
N THR A 206 -10.49 -3.36 1.25
CA THR A 206 -10.43 -3.80 2.64
C THR A 206 -11.45 -3.03 3.49
N TRP A 207 -11.78 -3.55 4.67
CA TRP A 207 -12.73 -2.91 5.56
C TRP A 207 -12.29 -1.53 6.04
N SER A 208 -11.01 -1.36 6.38
CA SER A 208 -10.46 -0.07 6.82
C SER A 208 -10.55 1.01 5.73
N ASN A 209 -10.34 0.63 4.47
CA ASN A 209 -10.49 1.55 3.35
C ASN A 209 -11.95 1.87 3.05
N TYR A 210 -12.86 0.91 3.18
CA TYR A 210 -14.29 1.15 3.03
C TYR A 210 -14.82 2.16 4.05
N GLU A 211 -14.43 1.98 5.31
CA GLU A 211 -14.84 2.88 6.37
C GLU A 211 -14.23 4.27 6.22
N SER A 212 -12.91 4.37 6.01
CA SER A 212 -12.21 5.66 5.92
C SER A 212 -12.70 6.51 4.74
N GLN A 213 -13.18 5.87 3.66
CA GLN A 213 -13.81 6.52 2.52
C GLN A 213 -15.33 6.60 2.60
N LYS A 214 -15.93 6.15 3.71
CA LYS A 214 -17.38 6.18 3.91
C LYS A 214 -18.17 5.44 2.82
N VAL A 215 -17.58 4.40 2.23
CA VAL A 215 -18.23 3.65 1.15
C VAL A 215 -19.54 3.04 1.58
N ASN A 216 -19.71 2.71 2.86
CA ASN A 216 -20.96 2.21 3.44
C ASN A 216 -22.12 3.22 3.37
N GLU A 217 -21.86 4.51 3.13
CA GLU A 217 -22.94 5.50 2.91
C GLU A 217 -23.53 5.41 1.49
N VAL A 218 -22.78 4.84 0.53
CA VAL A 218 -23.15 4.77 -0.91
C VAL A 218 -23.20 3.33 -1.45
N GLN A 219 -22.91 2.32 -0.62
CA GLN A 219 -22.98 0.91 -0.97
C GLN A 219 -23.78 0.15 0.08
N LYS A 220 -24.89 -0.45 -0.35
CA LYS A 220 -25.78 -1.18 0.55
C LYS A 220 -25.31 -2.58 0.86
N TYR A 221 -24.62 -3.26 -0.06
CA TYR A 221 -24.27 -4.67 0.08
C TYR A 221 -22.77 -4.87 0.02
N PHE A 222 -22.25 -5.57 1.02
CA PHE A 222 -20.87 -6.04 1.07
C PHE A 222 -20.86 -7.56 1.06
N THR A 223 -19.94 -8.15 0.33
CA THR A 223 -19.69 -9.60 0.34
C THR A 223 -18.31 -9.87 0.90
N GLU A 224 -18.26 -10.60 2.00
CA GLU A 224 -17.06 -11.05 2.67
C GLU A 224 -16.46 -12.22 1.90
N SER A 225 -15.70 -11.87 0.86
CA SER A 225 -15.19 -12.81 -0.16
C SER A 225 -13.74 -13.23 0.10
N ASN A 226 -12.93 -12.36 0.70
CA ASN A 226 -11.48 -12.54 0.87
C ASN A 226 -10.80 -13.05 -0.43
N HIS A 227 -11.20 -12.50 -1.57
CA HIS A 227 -10.80 -12.98 -2.89
C HIS A 227 -9.45 -12.45 -3.37
N GLY A 228 -8.90 -11.48 -2.69
CA GLY A 228 -7.63 -10.85 -3.01
C GLY A 228 -7.15 -10.03 -1.82
N LEU A 229 -6.10 -9.25 -2.02
CA LEU A 229 -5.54 -8.42 -0.96
C LEU A 229 -5.29 -6.98 -1.43
N VAL A 230 -5.21 -6.06 -0.49
CA VAL A 230 -4.58 -4.76 -0.66
C VAL A 230 -3.37 -4.72 0.27
N ASP A 231 -2.21 -4.76 -0.32
CA ASP A 231 -0.95 -4.52 0.36
C ASP A 231 -0.19 -3.41 -0.33
N TYR A 232 0.76 -2.86 0.36
CA TYR A 232 1.58 -1.76 -0.10
C TYR A 232 3.05 -2.18 -0.13
N MET A 233 3.80 -1.60 -1.05
CA MET A 233 5.25 -1.58 -0.97
C MET A 233 5.68 -0.17 -0.60
N VAL A 234 6.35 -0.02 0.53
CA VAL A 234 7.05 1.24 0.83
C VAL A 234 8.24 1.33 -0.09
N ILE A 235 8.29 2.39 -0.88
CA ILE A 235 9.31 2.60 -1.91
C ILE A 235 9.99 3.95 -1.75
N THR A 236 11.22 4.01 -2.24
CA THR A 236 11.99 5.24 -2.34
C THR A 236 12.66 5.34 -3.71
N ASN A 237 13.08 6.56 -4.07
CA ASN A 237 13.95 6.77 -5.22
C ASN A 237 15.33 6.16 -4.93
N ALA A 238 15.79 5.23 -5.77
CA ALA A 238 17.04 4.51 -5.55
C ALA A 238 18.27 5.45 -5.50
N LYS A 239 18.30 6.53 -6.29
CA LYS A 239 19.39 7.51 -6.27
C LYS A 239 19.39 8.29 -4.96
N PHE A 240 18.22 8.72 -4.49
CA PHE A 240 18.08 9.39 -3.20
C PHE A 240 18.59 8.50 -2.06
N TRP A 241 18.08 7.27 -1.98
CA TRP A 241 18.42 6.34 -0.91
C TRP A 241 19.91 5.99 -0.86
N ASN A 242 20.51 5.72 -2.02
CA ASN A 242 21.93 5.40 -2.13
C ASN A 242 22.85 6.62 -1.89
N GLY A 243 22.34 7.83 -2.05
CA GLY A 243 23.04 9.08 -1.76
C GLY A 243 23.03 9.50 -0.29
N LEU A 244 22.22 8.83 0.55
CA LEU A 244 22.20 9.11 1.99
C LEU A 244 23.51 8.69 2.68
N PRO A 245 23.97 9.43 3.71
CA PRO A 245 25.04 8.95 4.60
C PRO A 245 24.71 7.54 5.12
N ALA A 246 25.74 6.68 5.20
CA ALA A 246 25.54 5.26 5.52
C ALA A 246 24.83 5.05 6.88
N ASP A 247 25.22 5.80 7.90
CA ASP A 247 24.62 5.74 9.23
C ASP A 247 23.15 6.17 9.25
N ILE A 248 22.78 7.21 8.48
CA ILE A 248 21.39 7.64 8.33
C ILE A 248 20.58 6.57 7.60
N ARG A 249 21.11 6.04 6.50
CA ARG A 249 20.42 5.02 5.71
C ARG A 249 20.15 3.74 6.52
N GLU A 250 21.16 3.29 7.28
CA GLU A 250 21.01 2.12 8.15
C GLU A 250 19.98 2.33 9.26
N GLU A 251 19.96 3.53 9.87
CA GLU A 251 18.97 3.83 10.90
C GLU A 251 17.56 3.96 10.32
N LEU A 252 17.41 4.60 9.16
CA LEU A 252 16.12 4.67 8.45
C LEU A 252 15.59 3.26 8.11
N GLN A 253 16.46 2.33 7.70
CA GLN A 253 16.05 0.94 7.44
C GLN A 253 15.61 0.24 8.73
N ARG A 254 16.36 0.38 9.84
CA ARG A 254 15.96 -0.18 11.14
C ARG A 254 14.62 0.35 11.63
N ILE A 255 14.38 1.66 11.47
CA ILE A 255 13.09 2.28 11.79
C ILE A 255 11.99 1.71 10.87
N MET A 256 12.26 1.57 9.58
CA MET A 256 11.29 1.00 8.63
C MET A 256 10.91 -0.43 9.00
N ASP A 257 11.87 -1.26 9.39
CA ASP A 257 11.64 -2.64 9.81
C ASP A 257 10.74 -2.69 11.07
N GLU A 258 11.03 -1.82 12.06
CA GLU A 258 10.23 -1.70 13.29
C GLU A 258 8.79 -1.24 12.99
N VAL A 259 8.65 -0.19 12.19
CA VAL A 259 7.33 0.33 11.76
C VAL A 259 6.55 -0.74 11.01
N THR A 260 7.21 -1.52 10.15
CA THR A 260 6.58 -2.59 9.38
C THR A 260 5.94 -3.63 10.27
N VAL A 261 6.63 -4.05 11.34
CA VAL A 261 6.05 -4.99 12.31
C VAL A 261 4.79 -4.42 12.94
N GLN A 262 4.80 -3.15 13.36
CA GLN A 262 3.66 -2.51 13.99
C GLN A 262 2.48 -2.34 13.03
N VAL A 263 2.74 -1.87 11.79
CA VAL A 263 1.70 -1.71 10.77
C VAL A 263 1.02 -3.05 10.47
N ASN A 264 1.80 -4.12 10.31
CA ASN A 264 1.28 -5.43 9.93
C ASN A 264 0.46 -6.06 11.07
N LEU A 265 0.85 -5.87 12.33
CA LEU A 265 0.04 -6.28 13.49
C LEU A 265 -1.27 -5.49 13.61
N GLU A 266 -1.21 -4.18 13.42
CA GLU A 266 -2.38 -3.30 13.57
C GLU A 266 -3.38 -3.42 12.41
N ALA A 267 -2.94 -3.82 11.22
CA ALA A 267 -3.79 -3.89 10.03
C ALA A 267 -5.01 -4.80 10.25
N GLU A 268 -4.83 -5.98 10.83
CA GLU A 268 -5.94 -6.90 11.12
C GLU A 268 -6.92 -6.32 12.14
N ARG A 269 -6.39 -5.70 13.22
CA ARG A 269 -7.24 -5.06 14.23
C ARG A 269 -8.07 -3.95 13.62
N LEU A 270 -7.45 -3.04 12.89
CA LEU A 270 -8.13 -1.92 12.24
C LEU A 270 -9.21 -2.38 11.25
N ASN A 271 -8.97 -3.48 10.51
CA ASN A 271 -9.99 -4.04 9.63
C ASN A 271 -11.16 -4.68 10.39
N ARG A 272 -10.89 -5.42 11.48
CA ARG A 272 -11.98 -5.96 12.32
C ARG A 272 -12.84 -4.84 12.90
N ASP A 273 -12.20 -3.80 13.43
CA ASP A 273 -12.88 -2.66 14.03
C ASP A 273 -13.70 -1.89 12.98
N ALA A 274 -13.15 -1.66 11.80
CA ALA A 274 -13.84 -1.01 10.69
C ALA A 274 -15.07 -1.81 10.22
N ARG A 275 -14.92 -3.13 10.07
CA ARG A 275 -16.05 -4.03 9.75
C ARG A 275 -17.17 -3.93 10.79
N GLN A 276 -16.82 -3.92 12.06
CA GLN A 276 -17.81 -3.80 13.14
C GLN A 276 -18.53 -2.45 13.10
N ARG A 277 -17.80 -1.36 12.85
CA ARG A 277 -18.41 -0.02 12.74
C ARG A 277 -19.32 0.10 11.51
N ILE A 278 -18.93 -0.45 10.36
CA ILE A 278 -19.79 -0.53 9.16
C ILE A 278 -21.08 -1.30 9.49
N LEU A 279 -20.96 -2.47 10.12
CA LEU A 279 -22.12 -3.28 10.50
C LEU A 279 -23.03 -2.53 11.51
N ALA A 280 -22.44 -1.91 12.53
CA ALA A 280 -23.15 -1.18 13.57
C ALA A 280 -23.86 0.09 13.05
N SER A 281 -23.39 0.66 11.92
CA SER A 281 -24.05 1.81 11.30
C SER A 281 -25.46 1.49 10.79
N GLY A 282 -25.77 0.22 10.52
CA GLY A 282 -27.05 -0.21 9.96
C GLY A 282 -27.32 0.26 8.52
N ALA A 283 -26.36 0.95 7.90
CA ALA A 283 -26.50 1.48 6.54
C ALA A 283 -26.28 0.40 5.46
N SER A 284 -25.59 -0.69 5.81
CA SER A 284 -25.17 -1.72 4.86
C SER A 284 -25.41 -3.13 5.42
N GLU A 285 -25.62 -4.06 4.52
CA GLU A 285 -25.72 -5.49 4.80
C GLU A 285 -24.39 -6.18 4.45
N ILE A 286 -23.89 -7.03 5.34
CA ILE A 286 -22.67 -7.81 5.12
C ILE A 286 -23.06 -9.29 4.96
N HIS A 287 -22.72 -9.86 3.81
CA HIS A 287 -22.93 -11.26 3.48
C HIS A 287 -21.61 -12.01 3.49
N THR A 288 -21.53 -13.12 4.20
CA THR A 288 -20.37 -14.00 4.20
C THR A 288 -20.61 -15.15 3.25
N LEU A 289 -19.68 -15.41 2.34
CA LEU A 289 -19.77 -16.54 1.41
C LEU A 289 -19.67 -17.87 2.16
N SER A 290 -20.59 -18.78 1.87
CA SER A 290 -20.45 -20.17 2.29
C SER A 290 -19.21 -20.83 1.62
N PRO A 291 -18.70 -21.97 2.16
CA PRO A 291 -17.59 -22.68 1.54
C PRO A 291 -17.84 -23.05 0.07
N ARG A 292 -19.07 -23.43 -0.27
CA ARG A 292 -19.47 -23.72 -1.65
C ARG A 292 -19.38 -22.47 -2.53
N GLN A 293 -20.01 -21.39 -2.11
CA GLN A 293 -19.98 -20.11 -2.85
C GLN A 293 -18.55 -19.65 -3.06
N ARG A 294 -17.70 -19.69 -2.02
CA ARG A 294 -16.29 -19.35 -2.15
C ARG A 294 -15.57 -20.23 -3.19
N ALA A 295 -15.89 -21.53 -3.25
CA ALA A 295 -15.32 -22.43 -4.25
C ALA A 295 -15.78 -22.07 -5.66
N ASP A 296 -17.06 -21.73 -5.85
CA ASP A 296 -17.62 -21.31 -7.13
C ASP A 296 -16.97 -20.01 -7.62
N TRP A 297 -16.77 -19.02 -6.74
CA TRP A 297 -16.02 -17.79 -7.05
C TRP A 297 -14.56 -18.08 -7.44
N ARG A 298 -13.87 -18.96 -6.68
CA ARG A 298 -12.49 -19.38 -7.00
C ARG A 298 -12.43 -20.03 -8.38
N GLN A 299 -13.36 -20.91 -8.70
CA GLN A 299 -13.43 -21.58 -9.99
C GLN A 299 -13.67 -20.59 -11.14
N ALA A 300 -14.60 -19.65 -10.98
CA ALA A 300 -14.89 -18.64 -11.99
C ALA A 300 -13.68 -17.74 -12.33
N MET A 301 -12.77 -17.56 -11.36
CA MET A 301 -11.58 -16.72 -11.53
C MET A 301 -10.31 -17.49 -11.95
N GLN A 302 -10.35 -18.83 -12.03
CA GLN A 302 -9.20 -19.65 -12.47
C GLN A 302 -8.59 -19.21 -13.81
N PRO A 303 -9.36 -18.79 -14.84
CA PRO A 303 -8.78 -18.35 -16.11
C PRO A 303 -7.85 -17.14 -15.99
N VAL A 304 -8.00 -16.32 -14.92
CA VAL A 304 -7.10 -15.18 -14.63
C VAL A 304 -5.68 -15.69 -14.39
N TRP A 305 -5.53 -16.75 -13.60
CA TRP A 305 -4.22 -17.34 -13.31
C TRP A 305 -3.54 -17.85 -14.57
N GLN A 306 -4.27 -18.56 -15.43
CA GLN A 306 -3.74 -19.09 -16.67
C GLN A 306 -3.19 -17.98 -17.56
N LYS A 307 -3.90 -16.84 -17.62
CA LYS A 307 -3.50 -15.69 -18.42
C LYS A 307 -2.22 -15.04 -17.92
N PHE A 308 -2.05 -14.90 -16.61
CA PHE A 308 -0.97 -14.11 -16.02
C PHE A 308 0.22 -14.93 -15.50
N ARG A 309 0.11 -16.28 -15.45
CA ARG A 309 1.21 -17.12 -14.94
C ARG A 309 2.56 -16.88 -15.64
N GLY A 310 2.54 -16.57 -16.94
CA GLY A 310 3.76 -16.26 -17.68
C GLY A 310 4.41 -14.94 -17.29
N ASN A 311 3.62 -13.97 -16.87
CA ASN A 311 4.11 -12.68 -16.39
C ASN A 311 4.73 -12.77 -14.99
N VAL A 312 4.09 -13.57 -14.14
CA VAL A 312 4.49 -13.79 -12.74
C VAL A 312 5.73 -14.68 -12.67
N GLY A 313 5.73 -15.79 -13.42
CA GLY A 313 6.76 -16.82 -13.39
C GLY A 313 6.41 -17.99 -12.46
N ALA A 314 6.84 -19.19 -12.86
CA ALA A 314 6.51 -20.43 -12.16
C ALA A 314 7.05 -20.47 -10.73
N ASP A 315 8.28 -19.99 -10.52
CA ASP A 315 8.94 -20.01 -9.20
C ASP A 315 8.19 -19.18 -8.16
N LEU A 316 7.69 -18.00 -8.55
CA LEU A 316 6.91 -17.14 -7.66
C LEU A 316 5.55 -17.77 -7.35
N LEU A 317 4.87 -18.35 -8.35
CA LEU A 317 3.61 -19.04 -8.14
C LEU A 317 3.77 -20.22 -7.18
N GLN A 318 4.78 -21.04 -7.39
CA GLN A 318 5.07 -22.18 -6.52
C GLN A 318 5.38 -21.74 -5.09
N ALA A 319 6.16 -20.66 -4.92
CA ALA A 319 6.46 -20.12 -3.59
C ALA A 319 5.21 -19.57 -2.89
N ALA A 320 4.33 -18.88 -3.63
CA ALA A 320 3.08 -18.37 -3.08
C ALA A 320 2.09 -19.49 -2.70
N GLU A 321 1.95 -20.52 -3.56
CA GLU A 321 1.13 -21.70 -3.25
C GLU A 321 1.68 -22.49 -2.05
N ALA A 322 3.01 -22.61 -1.94
CA ALA A 322 3.64 -23.26 -0.78
C ALA A 322 3.38 -22.50 0.52
N SER A 323 3.27 -21.17 0.47
CA SER A 323 2.99 -20.34 1.64
C SER A 323 1.58 -20.57 2.22
N ASN A 324 0.64 -21.15 1.47
CA ASN A 324 -0.69 -21.53 1.96
C ASN A 324 -0.67 -22.77 2.87
N ARG A 325 0.44 -23.51 2.89
CA ARG A 325 0.58 -24.68 3.78
C ARG A 325 1.17 -24.19 5.10
N PRO A 326 0.51 -24.47 6.25
CA PRO A 326 1.15 -24.26 7.54
C PRO A 326 2.39 -25.17 7.65
N ASP A 327 3.44 -24.64 8.29
CA ASP A 327 4.65 -25.41 8.65
C ASP A 327 4.31 -26.57 9.60
#